data_c477bb292174049e764dd389f1380ce2
#
_entry.id   c477bb292174049e764dd389f1380ce2
#
_cell.length_a   1.000
_cell.length_b   1.000
_cell.length_c   1.000
_cell.angle_alpha   90.00
_cell.angle_beta   90.00
_cell.angle_gamma   90.00
#
_symmetry.space_group_name_H-M   'P 1'
#
loop_
_entity.id
_entity.type
_entity.pdbx_description
1 polymer ?
#
loop_
_entity_poly.entity_id
_entity_poly.type
_entity_poly.pdbx_seq_one_letter_code
_entity_poly.pdbx_strand_id
1 'polypeptide(L)'
;MLSLGSCSGFLDTKPDTLLTQDQTFGDPTLVKSVLANFYGRVTIGQRIDDWDQWTMLDEVIHFDTNSDENIDRNKWRTYDYTLVHDLNQFLEGIKPSDAVDEATKTAYIGEVRYIRAWLYFCMGRTLGGVPIINDEIFNYTPGMDITTLQVPRSTEADLYDYVISECQEAAKMLTKDTNKNSARANYWVAKMLEARAALTAASLATYNTTEAHPQLRTNGGEVGIPPSKAQEYYKTALAAAKDVIENGPYKLMLASEQTHKAYADNFYKAVCQKDGNTEVIWCRDYVSPGQTHQFTKGNLPKSIEQDTGSDRLSVLLNLVEAFEPLDATEEQKGTSVPFEIGTPENPEFFTEPTELFMERDPRLMGSIIVPGATFDSKVIELQAGQLRKENGSWSEVTGARNSYDEEGKLITANNGPFGGNDREINRTGFYVRKYLDATPS
;
A
#
# COMPACT_ATOMS: atom_id res chain seq x y z
N MET A 1 18.48 -63.24 34.52
CA MET A 1 17.54 -62.12 34.37
C MET A 1 18.32 -60.84 34.29
N LEU A 2 18.49 -60.29 33.09
CA LEU A 2 19.10 -58.99 32.89
C LEU A 2 17.98 -57.97 32.92
N SER A 3 17.95 -57.08 33.90
CA SER A 3 17.03 -55.96 33.97
C SER A 3 17.54 -54.84 33.03
N LEU A 4 16.83 -54.62 31.94
CA LEU A 4 16.98 -53.45 31.07
C LEU A 4 16.46 -52.22 31.83
N GLY A 5 17.36 -51.44 32.45
CA GLY A 5 17.04 -50.12 32.96
C GLY A 5 16.80 -49.20 31.75
N SER A 6 15.54 -48.89 31.45
CA SER A 6 15.16 -47.87 30.49
C SER A 6 15.55 -46.49 31.06
N CYS A 7 16.46 -45.79 30.42
CA CYS A 7 16.74 -44.38 30.69
C CYS A 7 15.55 -43.56 30.22
N SER A 8 14.60 -43.26 31.08
CA SER A 8 13.42 -42.45 30.78
C SER A 8 13.70 -40.96 30.53
N GLY A 9 14.91 -40.50 30.72
CA GLY A 9 15.27 -39.10 30.53
C GLY A 9 16.00 -38.76 29.22
N PHE A 10 16.29 -39.76 28.36
CA PHE A 10 17.05 -39.51 27.15
C PHE A 10 16.19 -38.87 26.00
N LEU A 11 14.89 -39.02 26.06
CA LEU A 11 13.95 -38.46 25.09
C LEU A 11 13.30 -37.15 25.54
N ASP A 12 13.54 -36.72 26.79
CA ASP A 12 12.97 -35.49 27.36
C ASP A 12 13.93 -34.28 27.28
N THR A 13 14.99 -34.36 26.49
CA THR A 13 15.86 -33.19 26.24
C THR A 13 15.06 -32.18 25.38
N LYS A 14 14.65 -31.08 26.05
CA LYS A 14 14.17 -29.89 25.30
C LYS A 14 15.31 -29.45 24.39
N PRO A 15 15.04 -29.16 23.12
CA PRO A 15 16.06 -28.63 22.22
C PRO A 15 16.64 -27.34 22.84
N ASP A 16 17.94 -27.27 23.04
CA ASP A 16 18.64 -26.08 23.61
C ASP A 16 18.50 -24.82 22.70
N THR A 17 17.91 -24.99 21.50
CA THR A 17 17.68 -23.94 20.51
C THR A 17 16.29 -23.31 20.59
N LEU A 18 15.35 -23.84 21.39
CA LEU A 18 14.01 -23.28 21.54
C LEU A 18 13.93 -22.51 22.86
N LEU A 19 13.76 -21.19 22.75
CA LEU A 19 13.49 -20.33 23.91
C LEU A 19 12.13 -20.69 24.51
N THR A 20 12.09 -20.85 25.81
CA THR A 20 10.82 -21.01 26.55
C THR A 20 10.13 -19.65 26.68
N GLN A 21 8.84 -19.67 26.97
CA GLN A 21 8.08 -18.45 27.23
C GLN A 21 8.68 -17.66 28.41
N ASP A 22 9.09 -18.32 29.50
CA ASP A 22 9.74 -17.68 30.63
C ASP A 22 11.07 -17.02 30.25
N GLN A 23 11.88 -17.66 29.40
CA GLN A 23 13.13 -17.08 28.91
C GLN A 23 12.85 -15.85 28.04
N THR A 24 11.85 -15.94 27.17
CA THR A 24 11.48 -14.84 26.27
C THR A 24 10.99 -13.62 27.04
N PHE A 25 10.09 -13.82 28.00
CA PHE A 25 9.53 -12.72 28.79
C PHE A 25 10.35 -12.35 30.02
N GLY A 26 11.44 -13.09 30.32
CA GLY A 26 12.43 -12.74 31.32
C GLY A 26 13.57 -11.83 30.83
N ASP A 27 13.67 -11.59 29.53
CA ASP A 27 14.73 -10.77 28.92
C ASP A 27 14.14 -9.60 28.08
N PRO A 28 14.46 -8.33 28.40
CA PRO A 28 13.90 -7.18 27.70
C PRO A 28 14.28 -7.13 26.23
N THR A 29 15.45 -7.68 25.86
CA THR A 29 15.91 -7.73 24.46
C THR A 29 15.08 -8.72 23.65
N LEU A 30 14.77 -9.87 24.25
CA LEU A 30 13.93 -10.89 23.61
C LEU A 30 12.49 -10.39 23.46
N VAL A 31 11.92 -9.77 24.50
CA VAL A 31 10.58 -9.15 24.40
C VAL A 31 10.51 -8.14 23.24
N LYS A 32 11.52 -7.25 23.15
CA LYS A 32 11.60 -6.27 22.06
C LYS A 32 11.76 -6.93 20.69
N SER A 33 12.52 -8.03 20.62
CA SER A 33 12.74 -8.77 19.36
C SER A 33 11.47 -9.45 18.86
N VAL A 34 10.66 -10.00 19.77
CA VAL A 34 9.35 -10.58 19.43
C VAL A 34 8.41 -9.49 18.88
N LEU A 35 8.35 -8.33 19.54
CA LEU A 35 7.56 -7.21 19.07
C LEU A 35 8.03 -6.73 17.68
N ALA A 36 9.33 -6.63 17.45
CA ALA A 36 9.89 -6.28 16.14
C ALA A 36 9.53 -7.32 15.06
N ASN A 37 9.51 -8.61 15.40
CA ASN A 37 9.06 -9.66 14.49
C ASN A 37 7.58 -9.46 14.08
N PHE A 38 6.71 -9.06 15.01
CA PHE A 38 5.32 -8.78 14.68
C PHE A 38 5.19 -7.65 13.66
N TYR A 39 5.94 -6.55 13.83
CA TYR A 39 5.98 -5.48 12.82
C TYR A 39 6.50 -5.97 11.46
N GLY A 40 7.47 -6.88 11.44
CA GLY A 40 7.95 -7.51 10.21
C GLY A 40 6.90 -8.35 9.49
N ARG A 41 5.94 -8.93 10.23
CA ARG A 41 4.84 -9.78 9.73
C ARG A 41 3.55 -8.99 9.45
N VAL A 42 3.49 -7.71 9.80
CA VAL A 42 2.30 -6.89 9.52
C VAL A 42 1.97 -6.92 8.03
N THR A 43 0.76 -7.35 7.73
CA THR A 43 0.26 -7.34 6.37
C THR A 43 -0.04 -5.91 5.94
N ILE A 44 0.54 -5.49 4.83
CA ILE A 44 0.31 -4.15 4.26
C ILE A 44 -0.77 -4.13 3.17
N GLY A 45 -1.37 -5.27 2.89
CA GLY A 45 -2.40 -5.44 1.87
C GLY A 45 -1.83 -5.52 0.45
N GLN A 46 -1.11 -4.51 0.01
CA GLN A 46 -0.41 -4.48 -1.27
C GLN A 46 1.09 -4.26 -1.02
N ARG A 47 1.90 -5.14 -1.57
CA ARG A 47 3.36 -5.02 -1.49
C ARG A 47 3.85 -4.11 -2.62
N ILE A 48 4.82 -3.24 -2.29
CA ILE A 48 5.38 -2.31 -3.28
C ILE A 48 6.10 -3.03 -4.43
N ASP A 49 6.66 -4.20 -4.14
CA ASP A 49 7.43 -5.03 -5.08
C ASP A 49 6.65 -6.26 -5.62
N ASP A 50 5.35 -6.31 -5.42
CA ASP A 50 4.47 -7.34 -6.03
C ASP A 50 3.84 -6.76 -7.30
N TRP A 51 4.52 -6.96 -8.42
CA TRP A 51 4.13 -6.42 -9.71
C TRP A 51 2.75 -6.88 -10.17
N ASP A 52 2.38 -8.12 -9.88
CA ASP A 52 1.09 -8.67 -10.25
C ASP A 52 -0.06 -7.95 -9.54
N GLN A 53 0.14 -7.48 -8.30
CA GLN A 53 -0.88 -6.71 -7.59
C GLN A 53 -1.14 -5.33 -8.21
N TRP A 54 -0.12 -4.73 -8.84
CA TRP A 54 -0.28 -3.44 -9.52
C TRP A 54 -1.05 -3.56 -10.83
N THR A 55 -0.95 -4.70 -11.51
CA THR A 55 -1.49 -4.92 -12.85
C THR A 55 -2.91 -5.51 -12.89
N MET A 56 -3.54 -5.70 -11.74
CA MET A 56 -4.91 -6.20 -11.63
C MET A 56 -5.99 -5.15 -11.89
N LEU A 57 -5.59 -3.90 -12.00
CA LEU A 57 -6.46 -2.74 -12.21
C LEU A 57 -6.09 -2.08 -13.55
N ASP A 58 -6.90 -1.13 -13.96
CA ASP A 58 -6.75 -0.35 -15.18
C ASP A 58 -5.76 0.82 -15.07
N GLU A 59 -4.83 0.76 -14.10
CA GLU A 59 -3.87 1.82 -13.83
C GLU A 59 -2.53 1.58 -14.53
N VAL A 60 -2.04 0.35 -14.51
CA VAL A 60 -0.72 -0.02 -15.05
C VAL A 60 -0.74 -1.42 -15.67
N ILE A 61 0.19 -1.64 -16.63
CA ILE A 61 0.48 -2.97 -17.17
C ILE A 61 1.93 -3.36 -16.87
N HIS A 62 2.17 -4.65 -16.72
CA HIS A 62 3.51 -5.20 -16.58
C HIS A 62 4.11 -5.49 -17.97
N PHE A 63 5.43 -5.35 -18.13
CA PHE A 63 6.11 -5.59 -19.41
C PHE A 63 5.90 -7.01 -19.97
N ASP A 64 5.72 -7.98 -19.08
CA ASP A 64 5.73 -9.42 -19.34
C ASP A 64 4.33 -10.04 -19.44
N THR A 65 3.35 -9.39 -18.88
CA THR A 65 1.98 -9.87 -18.85
C THR A 65 1.04 -8.88 -19.53
N ASN A 66 0.08 -9.40 -20.27
CA ASN A 66 -1.10 -8.62 -20.55
C ASN A 66 -1.75 -8.29 -19.21
N SER A 67 -2.21 -7.06 -19.03
CA SER A 67 -3.07 -6.76 -17.90
C SER A 67 -4.32 -7.63 -18.06
N ASP A 68 -4.31 -8.75 -17.35
CA ASP A 68 -5.57 -9.40 -17.09
C ASP A 68 -6.25 -8.55 -16.04
N GLU A 69 -7.29 -7.82 -16.38
CA GLU A 69 -8.24 -7.22 -15.44
C GLU A 69 -8.91 -8.29 -14.56
N ASN A 70 -8.34 -9.47 -14.53
CA ASN A 70 -8.71 -10.59 -13.70
C ASN A 70 -8.16 -10.38 -12.30
N ILE A 71 -8.97 -9.74 -11.47
CA ILE A 71 -8.71 -9.67 -10.04
C ILE A 71 -8.64 -11.09 -9.49
N ASP A 72 -7.43 -11.60 -9.27
CA ASP A 72 -7.25 -12.82 -8.53
C ASP A 72 -7.64 -12.57 -7.07
N ARG A 73 -8.84 -13.03 -6.70
CA ARG A 73 -9.37 -12.94 -5.34
C ARG A 73 -8.40 -13.41 -4.24
N ASN A 74 -7.41 -14.23 -4.58
CA ASN A 74 -6.42 -14.72 -3.62
C ASN A 74 -5.28 -13.71 -3.38
N LYS A 75 -4.98 -12.83 -4.33
CA LYS A 75 -3.89 -11.84 -4.24
C LYS A 75 -4.11 -10.81 -3.14
N TRP A 76 -5.36 -10.41 -2.93
CA TRP A 76 -5.73 -9.41 -1.93
C TRP A 76 -6.15 -10.01 -0.59
N ARG A 77 -6.19 -11.35 -0.51
CA ARG A 77 -6.70 -12.07 0.65
C ARG A 77 -5.70 -12.02 1.79
N THR A 78 -6.15 -11.49 2.93
CA THR A 78 -5.44 -11.57 4.21
C THR A 78 -6.17 -12.54 5.12
N TYR A 79 -5.47 -13.56 5.61
CA TYR A 79 -6.01 -14.54 6.54
C TYR A 79 -4.86 -15.15 7.35
N ASP A 80 -4.53 -14.57 8.52
CA ASP A 80 -3.38 -14.99 9.33
C ASP A 80 -3.74 -15.14 10.81
N TYR A 81 -4.35 -16.28 11.15
CA TYR A 81 -4.65 -16.62 12.53
C TYR A 81 -3.43 -17.12 13.30
N THR A 82 -2.35 -17.48 12.62
CA THR A 82 -1.07 -17.75 13.29
C THR A 82 -0.54 -16.49 13.95
N LEU A 83 -0.59 -15.37 13.25
CA LEU A 83 -0.21 -14.09 13.85
C LEU A 83 -1.17 -13.69 14.98
N VAL A 84 -2.48 -13.89 14.85
CA VAL A 84 -3.44 -13.64 15.95
C VAL A 84 -3.06 -14.43 17.20
N HIS A 85 -2.76 -15.72 17.04
CA HIS A 85 -2.34 -16.59 18.15
C HIS A 85 -1.06 -16.09 18.82
N ASP A 86 -0.05 -15.73 18.03
CA ASP A 86 1.24 -15.24 18.55
C ASP A 86 1.07 -13.89 19.28
N LEU A 87 0.22 -13.00 18.76
CA LEU A 87 -0.12 -11.74 19.43
C LEU A 87 -0.81 -11.99 20.77
N ASN A 88 -1.74 -12.94 20.85
CA ASN A 88 -2.42 -13.30 22.08
C ASN A 88 -1.46 -13.95 23.09
N GLN A 89 -0.54 -14.81 22.63
CA GLN A 89 0.52 -15.36 23.50
C GLN A 89 1.42 -14.26 24.07
N PHE A 90 1.75 -13.25 23.26
CA PHE A 90 2.52 -12.11 23.76
C PHE A 90 1.75 -11.33 24.83
N LEU A 91 0.46 -11.04 24.58
CA LEU A 91 -0.38 -10.32 25.54
C LEU A 91 -0.51 -11.06 26.88
N GLU A 92 -0.56 -12.39 26.85
CA GLU A 92 -0.57 -13.20 28.09
C GLU A 92 0.81 -13.20 28.76
N GLY A 93 1.88 -13.47 28.01
CA GLY A 93 3.22 -13.62 28.55
C GLY A 93 3.84 -12.33 29.09
N ILE A 94 3.49 -11.17 28.53
CA ILE A 94 4.04 -9.88 28.99
C ILE A 94 3.41 -9.41 30.30
N LYS A 95 2.18 -9.78 30.62
CA LYS A 95 1.48 -9.31 31.85
C LYS A 95 2.23 -9.62 33.14
N PRO A 96 2.71 -10.85 33.38
CA PRO A 96 3.48 -11.18 34.59
C PRO A 96 4.97 -10.83 34.52
N SER A 97 5.47 -10.35 33.37
CA SER A 97 6.90 -10.10 33.15
C SER A 97 7.39 -8.90 33.94
N ASP A 98 8.56 -9.07 34.58
CA ASP A 98 9.31 -8.00 35.24
C ASP A 98 10.55 -7.56 34.41
N ALA A 99 10.68 -8.07 33.19
CA ALA A 99 11.80 -7.74 32.29
C ALA A 99 11.79 -6.28 31.81
N VAL A 100 10.65 -5.63 31.81
CA VAL A 100 10.48 -4.22 31.42
C VAL A 100 9.62 -3.50 32.45
N ASP A 101 9.81 -2.19 32.60
CA ASP A 101 9.00 -1.37 33.49
C ASP A 101 7.54 -1.30 33.05
N GLU A 102 6.64 -0.92 33.95
CA GLU A 102 5.19 -0.90 33.69
C GLU A 102 4.77 0.06 32.58
N ALA A 103 5.47 1.17 32.38
CA ALA A 103 5.19 2.09 31.29
C ALA A 103 5.54 1.48 29.92
N THR A 104 6.71 0.84 29.84
CA THR A 104 7.14 0.10 28.64
C THR A 104 6.23 -1.09 28.38
N LYS A 105 5.84 -1.85 29.40
CA LYS A 105 4.89 -2.96 29.31
C LYS A 105 3.55 -2.49 28.72
N THR A 106 3.00 -1.43 29.29
CA THR A 106 1.75 -0.82 28.81
C THR A 106 1.85 -0.41 27.34
N ALA A 107 2.95 0.25 26.95
CA ALA A 107 3.16 0.65 25.56
C ALA A 107 3.24 -0.57 24.62
N TYR A 108 3.95 -1.63 24.98
CA TYR A 108 4.04 -2.85 24.17
C TYR A 108 2.68 -3.56 24.02
N ILE A 109 1.87 -3.61 25.08
CA ILE A 109 0.50 -4.12 25.01
C ILE A 109 -0.31 -3.28 24.03
N GLY A 110 -0.21 -1.95 24.10
CA GLY A 110 -0.88 -1.04 23.15
C GLY A 110 -0.48 -1.28 21.71
N GLU A 111 0.81 -1.49 21.42
CA GLU A 111 1.31 -1.79 20.08
C GLU A 111 0.80 -3.14 19.56
N VAL A 112 0.81 -4.17 20.41
CA VAL A 112 0.30 -5.50 20.00
C VAL A 112 -1.20 -5.48 19.73
N ARG A 113 -2.00 -4.76 20.54
CA ARG A 113 -3.43 -4.54 20.28
C ARG A 113 -3.63 -3.81 18.96
N TYR A 114 -2.84 -2.78 18.68
CA TYR A 114 -2.90 -2.08 17.40
C TYR A 114 -2.60 -3.01 16.21
N ILE A 115 -1.54 -3.82 16.29
CA ILE A 115 -1.18 -4.78 15.23
C ILE A 115 -2.32 -5.79 15.01
N ARG A 116 -2.96 -6.27 16.08
CA ARG A 116 -4.12 -7.15 16.01
C ARG A 116 -5.32 -6.46 15.34
N ALA A 117 -5.61 -5.22 15.73
CA ALA A 117 -6.66 -4.42 15.10
C ALA A 117 -6.42 -4.22 13.59
N TRP A 118 -5.17 -3.90 13.22
CA TRP A 118 -4.78 -3.76 11.83
C TRP A 118 -4.98 -5.07 11.04
N LEU A 119 -4.56 -6.19 11.61
CA LEU A 119 -4.71 -7.50 10.97
C LEU A 119 -6.19 -7.83 10.74
N TYR A 120 -7.04 -7.64 11.75
CA TYR A 120 -8.49 -7.83 11.61
C TYR A 120 -9.13 -6.87 10.61
N PHE A 121 -8.68 -5.63 10.57
CA PHE A 121 -9.10 -4.67 9.54
C PHE A 121 -8.74 -5.14 8.13
N CYS A 122 -7.53 -5.66 7.91
CA CYS A 122 -7.12 -6.23 6.62
C CYS A 122 -7.96 -7.47 6.25
N MET A 123 -8.24 -8.35 7.21
CA MET A 123 -9.12 -9.50 6.99
C MET A 123 -10.55 -9.06 6.65
N GLY A 124 -11.11 -8.08 7.38
CA GLY A 124 -12.46 -7.56 7.14
C GLY A 124 -12.63 -6.96 5.75
N ARG A 125 -11.65 -6.17 5.31
CA ARG A 125 -11.68 -5.57 3.96
C ARG A 125 -11.75 -6.59 2.83
N THR A 126 -11.24 -7.79 3.03
CA THR A 126 -11.13 -8.80 1.98
C THR A 126 -12.13 -9.94 2.12
N LEU A 127 -12.65 -10.17 3.32
CA LEU A 127 -13.47 -11.34 3.63
C LEU A 127 -14.83 -10.99 4.27
N GLY A 128 -15.03 -9.76 4.70
CA GLY A 128 -16.17 -9.41 5.59
C GLY A 128 -15.91 -9.90 7.01
N GLY A 129 -16.97 -10.30 7.72
CA GLY A 129 -16.82 -10.87 9.06
C GLY A 129 -15.98 -12.14 9.06
N VAL A 130 -15.14 -12.30 10.07
CA VAL A 130 -14.28 -13.47 10.29
C VAL A 130 -14.35 -13.89 11.76
N PRO A 131 -13.89 -15.09 12.16
CA PRO A 131 -13.82 -15.47 13.56
C PRO A 131 -13.03 -14.45 14.40
N ILE A 132 -13.64 -13.90 15.44
CA ILE A 132 -12.98 -12.99 16.40
C ILE A 132 -12.52 -13.83 17.58
N ILE A 133 -11.20 -13.91 17.79
CA ILE A 133 -10.61 -14.78 18.82
C ILE A 133 -10.43 -14.05 20.16
N ASN A 134 -10.55 -12.70 20.16
CA ASN A 134 -10.27 -11.88 21.36
C ASN A 134 -8.86 -12.17 21.94
N ASP A 135 -8.77 -12.42 23.24
CA ASP A 135 -7.52 -12.73 23.95
C ASP A 135 -7.33 -14.24 24.14
N GLU A 136 -8.14 -15.10 23.49
CA GLU A 136 -8.08 -16.56 23.69
C GLU A 136 -6.85 -17.16 22.99
N ILE A 137 -6.29 -18.18 23.63
CA ILE A 137 -5.19 -18.98 23.09
C ILE A 137 -5.65 -20.42 22.95
N PHE A 138 -5.79 -20.88 21.72
CA PHE A 138 -6.15 -22.24 21.41
C PHE A 138 -4.90 -23.14 21.37
N ASN A 139 -4.84 -24.08 22.30
CA ASN A 139 -3.79 -25.10 22.37
C ASN A 139 -4.34 -26.44 21.88
N TYR A 140 -3.79 -26.95 20.78
CA TYR A 140 -4.13 -28.28 20.29
C TYR A 140 -3.30 -29.35 21.00
N THR A 141 -3.97 -30.39 21.47
CA THR A 141 -3.34 -31.62 21.95
C THR A 141 -3.80 -32.82 21.14
N PRO A 142 -2.92 -33.77 20.78
CA PRO A 142 -3.30 -34.97 20.04
C PRO A 142 -4.45 -35.72 20.71
N GLY A 143 -5.52 -36.00 19.93
CA GLY A 143 -6.72 -36.69 20.43
C GLY A 143 -7.80 -35.77 21.01
N MET A 144 -7.59 -34.49 21.05
CA MET A 144 -8.59 -33.49 21.44
C MET A 144 -9.74 -33.42 20.41
N ASP A 145 -10.97 -33.21 20.87
CA ASP A 145 -12.08 -32.86 20.00
C ASP A 145 -11.92 -31.47 19.43
N ILE A 146 -11.58 -31.38 18.14
CA ILE A 146 -11.35 -30.11 17.44
C ILE A 146 -12.61 -29.26 17.24
N THR A 147 -13.80 -29.83 17.44
CA THR A 147 -15.05 -29.07 17.33
C THR A 147 -15.15 -27.97 18.40
N THR A 148 -14.48 -28.17 19.54
CA THR A 148 -14.38 -27.17 20.64
C THR A 148 -13.54 -25.97 20.28
N LEU A 149 -12.71 -26.07 19.24
CA LEU A 149 -11.85 -24.99 18.74
C LEU A 149 -12.49 -24.20 17.59
N GLN A 150 -13.69 -24.59 17.16
CA GLN A 150 -14.38 -23.93 16.05
C GLN A 150 -15.04 -22.65 16.53
N VAL A 151 -14.57 -21.52 16.00
CA VAL A 151 -15.18 -20.20 16.23
C VAL A 151 -15.93 -19.80 14.94
N PRO A 152 -17.24 -19.51 15.02
CA PRO A 152 -18.00 -19.07 13.86
C PRO A 152 -17.50 -17.71 13.35
N ARG A 153 -17.78 -17.41 12.09
CA ARG A 153 -17.58 -16.06 11.55
C ARG A 153 -18.45 -15.06 12.31
N SER A 154 -17.92 -13.90 12.60
CA SER A 154 -18.69 -12.77 13.10
C SER A 154 -19.54 -12.15 11.98
N THR A 155 -20.47 -11.29 12.33
CA THR A 155 -20.98 -10.32 11.35
C THR A 155 -19.87 -9.37 10.94
N GLU A 156 -20.00 -8.77 9.76
CA GLU A 156 -19.05 -7.75 9.31
C GLU A 156 -19.11 -6.51 10.23
N ALA A 157 -20.29 -6.15 10.72
CA ALA A 157 -20.46 -5.08 11.68
C ALA A 157 -19.71 -5.36 13.00
N ASP A 158 -19.86 -6.55 13.58
CA ASP A 158 -19.17 -6.89 14.83
C ASP A 158 -17.65 -6.89 14.66
N LEU A 159 -17.15 -7.24 13.48
CA LEU A 159 -15.72 -7.18 13.18
C LEU A 159 -15.21 -5.75 13.16
N TYR A 160 -15.92 -4.82 12.51
CA TYR A 160 -15.51 -3.41 12.51
C TYR A 160 -15.67 -2.78 13.89
N ASP A 161 -16.72 -3.13 14.66
CA ASP A 161 -16.87 -2.71 16.05
C ASP A 161 -15.69 -3.19 16.92
N TYR A 162 -15.25 -4.44 16.74
CA TYR A 162 -14.07 -4.98 17.40
C TYR A 162 -12.79 -4.23 17.03
N VAL A 163 -12.55 -3.98 15.74
CA VAL A 163 -11.37 -3.22 15.29
C VAL A 163 -11.35 -1.82 15.88
N ILE A 164 -12.47 -1.10 15.87
CA ILE A 164 -12.60 0.22 16.45
C ILE A 164 -12.31 0.19 17.95
N SER A 165 -12.89 -0.78 18.67
CA SER A 165 -12.65 -0.94 20.11
C SER A 165 -11.18 -1.24 20.43
N GLU A 166 -10.53 -2.12 19.69
CA GLU A 166 -9.09 -2.41 19.86
C GLU A 166 -8.22 -1.18 19.61
N CYS A 167 -8.55 -0.35 18.59
CA CYS A 167 -7.86 0.92 18.35
C CYS A 167 -8.01 1.89 19.51
N GLN A 168 -9.22 2.00 20.09
CA GLN A 168 -9.50 2.86 21.24
C GLN A 168 -8.76 2.40 22.50
N GLU A 169 -8.72 1.10 22.76
CA GLU A 169 -7.94 0.54 23.87
C GLU A 169 -6.43 0.73 23.66
N ALA A 170 -5.92 0.48 22.45
CA ALA A 170 -4.52 0.72 22.13
C ALA A 170 -4.16 2.21 22.32
N ALA A 171 -5.00 3.13 21.89
CA ALA A 171 -4.78 4.57 22.03
C ALA A 171 -4.63 5.02 23.50
N LYS A 172 -5.32 4.37 24.45
CA LYS A 172 -5.18 4.68 25.88
C LYS A 172 -3.81 4.29 26.44
N MET A 173 -3.12 3.35 25.80
CA MET A 173 -1.84 2.77 26.24
C MET A 173 -0.64 3.39 25.53
N LEU A 174 -0.86 4.00 24.36
CA LEU A 174 0.19 4.52 23.50
C LEU A 174 0.47 6.00 23.77
N THR A 175 1.73 6.40 23.56
CA THR A 175 2.16 7.79 23.74
C THR A 175 1.60 8.69 22.62
N LYS A 176 1.34 9.95 22.97
CA LYS A 176 1.02 11.03 22.03
C LYS A 176 2.25 11.70 21.42
N ASP A 177 3.43 11.37 21.90
CA ASP A 177 4.66 11.92 21.35
C ASP A 177 4.85 11.45 19.91
N THR A 178 5.39 12.32 19.08
CA THR A 178 5.87 11.95 17.75
C THR A 178 7.08 11.05 17.91
N ASN A 179 6.92 9.78 17.60
CA ASN A 179 8.08 8.96 17.40
C ASN A 179 8.84 9.48 16.17
N LYS A 180 10.13 9.74 16.33
CA LYS A 180 11.02 9.98 15.18
C LYS A 180 11.03 8.78 14.23
N ASN A 181 10.62 7.63 14.71
CA ASN A 181 10.44 6.40 13.95
C ASN A 181 8.94 6.15 13.77
N SER A 182 8.40 6.57 12.65
CA SER A 182 7.00 6.38 12.26
C SER A 182 6.63 4.93 11.92
N ALA A 183 7.59 3.99 11.98
CA ALA A 183 7.33 2.57 11.76
C ALA A 183 6.62 1.90 12.94
N ARG A 184 6.69 2.45 14.16
CA ARG A 184 5.99 1.93 15.34
C ARG A 184 4.68 2.67 15.60
N ALA A 185 3.70 1.94 16.11
CA ALA A 185 2.42 2.52 16.47
C ALA A 185 2.56 3.48 17.67
N ASN A 186 1.85 4.60 17.57
CA ASN A 186 1.63 5.56 18.64
C ASN A 186 0.13 5.87 18.73
N TYR A 187 -0.26 6.77 19.62
CA TYR A 187 -1.64 7.21 19.78
C TYR A 187 -2.30 7.62 18.45
N TRP A 188 -1.60 8.41 17.64
CA TRP A 188 -2.11 8.96 16.40
C TRP A 188 -2.31 7.90 15.32
N VAL A 189 -1.41 6.90 15.28
CA VAL A 189 -1.51 5.74 14.39
C VAL A 189 -2.76 4.93 14.73
N ALA A 190 -3.03 4.70 16.02
CA ALA A 190 -4.24 4.00 16.47
C ALA A 190 -5.51 4.82 16.12
N LYS A 191 -5.50 6.14 16.34
CA LYS A 191 -6.62 7.02 15.98
C LYS A 191 -6.90 7.06 14.48
N MET A 192 -5.86 7.02 13.64
CA MET A 192 -6.04 6.97 12.18
C MET A 192 -6.61 5.63 11.71
N LEU A 193 -6.23 4.51 12.33
CA LEU A 193 -6.87 3.23 12.02
C LEU A 193 -8.33 3.22 12.47
N GLU A 194 -8.64 3.76 13.66
CA GLU A 194 -10.01 3.93 14.13
C GLU A 194 -10.86 4.73 13.11
N ALA A 195 -10.33 5.88 12.66
CA ALA A 195 -11.00 6.72 11.66
C ALA A 195 -11.23 5.95 10.34
N ARG A 196 -10.20 5.25 9.86
CA ARG A 196 -10.25 4.50 8.61
C ARG A 196 -11.21 3.32 8.67
N ALA A 197 -11.17 2.55 9.76
CA ALA A 197 -12.06 1.42 9.97
C ALA A 197 -13.52 1.87 10.06
N ALA A 198 -13.79 2.91 10.85
CA ALA A 198 -15.13 3.48 10.99
C ALA A 198 -15.64 4.07 9.67
N LEU A 199 -14.81 4.79 8.90
CA LEU A 199 -15.20 5.32 7.59
C LEU A 199 -15.50 4.18 6.59
N THR A 200 -14.71 3.12 6.60
CA THR A 200 -14.95 1.94 5.75
C THR A 200 -16.28 1.29 6.12
N ALA A 201 -16.54 1.05 7.41
CA ALA A 201 -17.80 0.48 7.90
C ALA A 201 -19.00 1.37 7.57
N ALA A 202 -18.86 2.70 7.71
CA ALA A 202 -19.89 3.67 7.36
C ALA A 202 -20.24 3.62 5.87
N SER A 203 -19.22 3.57 5.01
CA SER A 203 -19.39 3.44 3.56
C SER A 203 -20.11 2.14 3.19
N LEU A 204 -19.64 1.00 3.72
CA LEU A 204 -20.29 -0.30 3.52
C LEU A 204 -21.77 -0.25 3.96
N ALA A 205 -22.06 0.31 5.12
CA ALA A 205 -23.43 0.44 5.61
C ALA A 205 -24.29 1.36 4.71
N THR A 206 -23.72 2.46 4.22
CA THR A 206 -24.42 3.41 3.35
C THR A 206 -24.84 2.80 2.03
N TYR A 207 -23.93 2.04 1.39
CA TYR A 207 -24.16 1.44 0.08
C TYR A 207 -24.76 0.03 0.14
N ASN A 208 -24.88 -0.56 1.33
CA ASN A 208 -25.51 -1.87 1.52
C ASN A 208 -27.03 -1.80 1.48
N THR A 209 -27.59 -1.33 0.40
CA THR A 209 -29.04 -1.29 0.17
C THR A 209 -29.44 -2.34 -0.86
N THR A 210 -30.65 -2.88 -0.69
CA THR A 210 -31.18 -3.94 -1.59
C THR A 210 -31.32 -3.45 -3.03
N GLU A 211 -31.61 -2.17 -3.22
CA GLU A 211 -31.79 -1.56 -4.53
C GLU A 211 -30.44 -1.34 -5.26
N ALA A 212 -29.45 -0.82 -4.54
CA ALA A 212 -28.15 -0.50 -5.15
C ALA A 212 -27.25 -1.73 -5.30
N HIS A 213 -27.16 -2.59 -4.27
CA HIS A 213 -26.20 -3.70 -4.21
C HIS A 213 -26.80 -4.94 -3.51
N PRO A 214 -27.78 -5.62 -4.10
CA PRO A 214 -28.48 -6.73 -3.45
C PRO A 214 -27.57 -7.93 -3.12
N GLN A 215 -26.47 -8.09 -3.88
CA GLN A 215 -25.52 -9.19 -3.72
C GLN A 215 -24.44 -8.92 -2.64
N LEU A 216 -24.37 -7.74 -2.07
CA LEU A 216 -23.39 -7.40 -1.02
C LEU A 216 -23.85 -7.78 0.38
N ARG A 217 -24.70 -8.79 0.51
CA ARG A 217 -25.23 -9.26 1.80
C ARG A 217 -25.24 -10.76 1.87
N THR A 218 -24.91 -11.27 3.06
CA THR A 218 -25.23 -12.62 3.47
C THR A 218 -26.39 -12.61 4.47
N ASN A 219 -27.11 -13.72 4.57
CA ASN A 219 -28.25 -13.84 5.51
C ASN A 219 -27.81 -13.76 6.97
N GLY A 220 -26.58 -14.20 7.29
CA GLY A 220 -26.01 -14.15 8.64
C GLY A 220 -25.29 -12.83 8.95
N GLY A 221 -25.17 -11.91 7.98
CA GLY A 221 -24.46 -10.65 8.15
C GLY A 221 -22.94 -10.74 8.12
N GLU A 222 -22.38 -11.88 7.71
CA GLU A 222 -20.93 -12.05 7.56
C GLU A 222 -20.36 -11.17 6.44
N VAL A 223 -21.22 -10.77 5.49
CA VAL A 223 -20.93 -9.71 4.50
C VAL A 223 -22.12 -8.76 4.50
N GLY A 224 -21.79 -7.47 4.54
CA GLY A 224 -22.76 -6.38 4.53
C GLY A 224 -23.14 -5.89 5.91
N ILE A 225 -22.97 -4.58 6.10
CA ILE A 225 -23.31 -3.87 7.34
C ILE A 225 -24.72 -3.26 7.21
N PRO A 226 -25.59 -3.35 8.24
CA PRO A 226 -26.90 -2.73 8.20
C PRO A 226 -26.84 -1.22 8.02
N PRO A 227 -27.64 -0.61 7.11
CA PRO A 227 -27.65 0.85 6.87
C PRO A 227 -27.89 1.70 8.11
N SER A 228 -28.60 1.17 9.11
CA SER A 228 -28.87 1.85 10.39
C SER A 228 -27.61 2.19 11.18
N LYS A 229 -26.47 1.50 10.95
CA LYS A 229 -25.20 1.76 11.62
C LYS A 229 -24.36 2.86 10.94
N ALA A 230 -24.67 3.28 9.73
CA ALA A 230 -23.87 4.21 8.94
C ALA A 230 -23.57 5.53 9.69
N GLN A 231 -24.60 6.15 10.27
CA GLN A 231 -24.48 7.43 10.95
C GLN A 231 -23.53 7.38 12.16
N GLU A 232 -23.57 6.30 12.93
CA GLU A 232 -22.70 6.11 14.08
C GLU A 232 -21.24 5.96 13.67
N TYR A 233 -20.97 5.15 12.64
CA TYR A 233 -19.62 4.98 12.10
C TYR A 233 -19.09 6.28 11.51
N TYR A 234 -19.87 7.08 10.79
CA TYR A 234 -19.44 8.40 10.31
C TYR A 234 -19.06 9.33 11.45
N LYS A 235 -19.84 9.36 12.55
CA LYS A 235 -19.51 10.16 13.74
C LYS A 235 -18.19 9.71 14.37
N THR A 236 -17.98 8.41 14.50
CA THR A 236 -16.73 7.85 15.04
C THR A 236 -15.54 8.19 14.14
N ALA A 237 -15.68 8.02 12.83
CA ALA A 237 -14.64 8.37 11.86
C ALA A 237 -14.28 9.85 11.92
N LEU A 238 -15.29 10.72 11.94
CA LEU A 238 -15.10 12.18 12.03
C LEU A 238 -14.39 12.57 13.33
N ALA A 239 -14.82 12.03 14.47
CA ALA A 239 -14.24 12.36 15.77
C ALA A 239 -12.76 11.93 15.84
N ALA A 240 -12.43 10.73 15.36
CA ALA A 240 -11.07 10.22 15.36
C ALA A 240 -10.15 11.00 14.40
N ALA A 241 -10.62 11.27 13.18
CA ALA A 241 -9.87 12.08 12.21
C ALA A 241 -9.66 13.53 12.70
N LYS A 242 -10.70 14.14 13.28
CA LYS A 242 -10.63 15.49 13.84
C LYS A 242 -9.62 15.60 14.97
N ASP A 243 -9.54 14.59 15.85
CA ASP A 243 -8.54 14.56 16.92
C ASP A 243 -7.12 14.57 16.36
N VAL A 244 -6.84 13.80 15.29
CA VAL A 244 -5.52 13.80 14.62
C VAL A 244 -5.23 15.15 13.98
N ILE A 245 -6.19 15.77 13.30
CA ILE A 245 -6.03 17.06 12.60
C ILE A 245 -5.80 18.21 13.59
N GLU A 246 -6.60 18.28 14.66
CA GLU A 246 -6.58 19.41 15.59
C GLU A 246 -5.50 19.30 16.67
N ASN A 247 -5.20 18.09 17.11
CA ASN A 247 -4.34 17.83 18.26
C ASN A 247 -3.05 17.06 17.91
N GLY A 248 -2.98 16.48 16.70
CA GLY A 248 -1.81 15.74 16.24
C GLY A 248 -0.69 16.68 15.77
N PRO A 249 0.53 16.16 15.72
CA PRO A 249 1.71 16.92 15.30
C PRO A 249 1.89 16.98 13.78
N TYR A 250 0.98 16.37 13.03
CA TYR A 250 1.06 16.24 11.57
C TYR A 250 0.55 17.50 10.88
N LYS A 251 1.15 17.81 9.73
CA LYS A 251 0.77 18.97 8.92
C LYS A 251 0.93 18.62 7.46
N LEU A 252 0.04 19.15 6.63
CA LEU A 252 0.19 19.04 5.17
C LEU A 252 1.51 19.69 4.73
N MET A 253 2.20 19.02 3.85
CA MET A 253 3.34 19.59 3.14
C MET A 253 2.80 20.55 2.10
N LEU A 254 3.24 21.81 2.15
CA LEU A 254 2.77 22.83 1.23
C LEU A 254 3.85 23.12 0.19
N ALA A 255 3.41 23.37 -1.04
CA ALA A 255 4.30 23.78 -2.11
C ALA A 255 4.93 25.14 -1.78
N SER A 256 6.21 25.30 -2.11
CA SER A 256 6.95 26.57 -1.88
C SER A 256 6.49 27.70 -2.78
N GLU A 257 5.91 27.38 -3.93
CA GLU A 257 5.45 28.30 -4.95
C GLU A 257 4.09 27.86 -5.50
N GLN A 258 3.33 28.81 -6.04
CA GLN A 258 2.04 28.54 -6.67
C GLN A 258 2.21 28.28 -8.18
N THR A 259 2.98 27.25 -8.52
CA THR A 259 3.19 26.81 -9.89
C THR A 259 2.82 25.35 -10.05
N HIS A 260 2.39 24.95 -11.24
CA HIS A 260 2.05 23.56 -11.55
C HIS A 260 3.19 22.60 -11.16
N LYS A 261 4.43 22.95 -11.53
CA LYS A 261 5.61 22.16 -11.18
C LYS A 261 5.82 22.04 -9.66
N ALA A 262 5.67 23.15 -8.92
CA ALA A 262 5.84 23.12 -7.47
C ALA A 262 4.78 22.26 -6.77
N TYR A 263 3.54 22.28 -7.25
CA TYR A 263 2.49 21.40 -6.75
C TYR A 263 2.77 19.93 -7.06
N ALA A 264 3.21 19.61 -8.28
CA ALA A 264 3.59 18.25 -8.68
C ALA A 264 4.75 17.71 -7.82
N ASP A 265 5.80 18.50 -7.65
CA ASP A 265 6.97 18.14 -6.85
C ASP A 265 6.63 18.01 -5.36
N ASN A 266 5.74 18.87 -4.85
CA ASN A 266 5.26 18.78 -3.47
C ASN A 266 4.47 17.49 -3.23
N PHE A 267 3.58 17.12 -4.16
CA PHE A 267 2.83 15.86 -4.06
C PHE A 267 3.77 14.64 -4.09
N TYR A 268 4.76 14.64 -4.98
CA TYR A 268 5.78 13.60 -5.01
C TYR A 268 6.53 13.51 -3.67
N LYS A 269 6.96 14.64 -3.10
CA LYS A 269 7.64 14.69 -1.81
C LYS A 269 6.76 14.20 -0.66
N ALA A 270 5.49 14.57 -0.63
CA ALA A 270 4.56 14.11 0.40
C ALA A 270 4.45 12.57 0.47
N VAL A 271 4.67 11.89 -0.67
CA VAL A 271 4.65 10.42 -0.75
C VAL A 271 6.02 9.78 -0.57
N CYS A 272 7.09 10.40 -1.11
CA CYS A 272 8.40 9.75 -1.28
C CYS A 272 9.49 10.29 -0.35
N GLN A 273 9.31 11.47 0.25
CA GLN A 273 10.32 12.06 1.11
C GLN A 273 10.47 11.26 2.41
N LYS A 274 11.67 10.75 2.66
CA LYS A 274 11.97 9.92 3.83
C LYS A 274 12.13 10.75 5.10
N ASP A 275 12.88 11.84 5.02
CA ASP A 275 13.20 12.70 6.16
C ASP A 275 12.38 13.99 6.14
N GLY A 276 11.92 14.42 7.33
CA GLY A 276 11.18 15.65 7.49
C GLY A 276 9.77 15.67 6.85
N ASN A 277 9.24 14.53 6.48
CA ASN A 277 7.87 14.42 5.99
C ASN A 277 6.89 14.63 7.15
N THR A 278 6.10 15.69 7.06
CA THR A 278 5.16 16.08 8.13
C THR A 278 3.78 15.44 7.99
N GLU A 279 3.48 14.76 6.89
CA GLU A 279 2.19 14.10 6.65
C GLU A 279 2.17 12.64 7.10
N VAL A 280 3.34 11.98 7.13
CA VAL A 280 3.42 10.55 7.42
C VAL A 280 3.06 10.27 8.88
N ILE A 281 1.98 9.52 9.07
CA ILE A 281 1.49 9.07 10.38
C ILE A 281 2.06 7.70 10.72
N TRP A 282 2.06 6.79 9.75
CA TRP A 282 2.64 5.46 9.89
C TRP A 282 3.21 4.98 8.57
N CYS A 283 4.41 4.40 8.61
CA CYS A 283 5.07 3.86 7.42
C CYS A 283 5.74 2.52 7.71
N ARG A 284 6.10 1.82 6.65
CA ARG A 284 7.03 0.71 6.70
C ARG A 284 8.36 1.17 6.15
N ASP A 285 9.39 1.16 6.99
CA ASP A 285 10.73 1.54 6.59
C ASP A 285 11.44 0.43 5.83
N TYR A 286 12.17 0.83 4.80
CA TYR A 286 13.11 0.00 4.07
C TYR A 286 14.50 0.60 4.24
N VAL A 287 15.42 -0.16 4.82
CA VAL A 287 16.78 0.29 5.15
C VAL A 287 17.78 -0.73 4.61
N SER A 288 18.64 -0.29 3.70
CA SER A 288 19.74 -1.11 3.18
C SER A 288 20.78 -1.35 4.28
N PRO A 289 21.39 -2.55 4.37
CA PRO A 289 21.11 -3.77 3.62
C PRO A 289 20.05 -4.68 4.25
N GLY A 290 19.46 -4.31 5.37
CA GLY A 290 18.62 -5.18 6.19
C GLY A 290 17.27 -5.51 5.56
N GLN A 291 16.57 -4.52 5.01
CA GLN A 291 15.30 -4.69 4.33
C GLN A 291 15.20 -3.75 3.14
N THR A 292 15.17 -4.30 1.94
CA THR A 292 15.13 -3.57 0.68
C THR A 292 14.00 -4.06 -0.21
N HIS A 293 13.67 -3.29 -1.25
CA HIS A 293 12.78 -3.68 -2.33
C HIS A 293 13.35 -3.25 -3.68
N GLN A 294 12.82 -3.83 -4.77
CA GLN A 294 13.29 -3.59 -6.13
C GLN A 294 12.46 -2.55 -6.90
N PHE A 295 11.53 -1.84 -6.23
CA PHE A 295 10.56 -0.99 -6.94
C PHE A 295 11.23 0.09 -7.77
N THR A 296 12.15 0.86 -7.20
CA THR A 296 12.87 1.91 -7.93
C THR A 296 13.66 1.33 -9.09
N LYS A 297 14.55 0.36 -8.82
CA LYS A 297 15.36 -0.28 -9.86
C LYS A 297 14.50 -0.86 -10.98
N GLY A 298 13.38 -1.50 -10.64
CA GLY A 298 12.50 -2.14 -11.61
C GLY A 298 11.64 -1.21 -12.45
N ASN A 299 11.51 0.08 -12.07
CA ASN A 299 10.60 1.00 -12.75
C ASN A 299 11.27 2.30 -13.24
N LEU A 300 12.59 2.42 -13.13
CA LEU A 300 13.31 3.55 -13.69
C LEU A 300 13.31 3.52 -15.23
N PRO A 301 13.18 4.69 -15.89
CA PRO A 301 13.38 4.79 -17.32
C PRO A 301 14.77 4.24 -17.74
N LYS A 302 14.84 3.58 -18.90
CA LYS A 302 16.06 2.97 -19.42
C LYS A 302 17.22 3.95 -19.59
N SER A 303 16.93 5.21 -19.84
CA SER A 303 17.95 6.27 -19.92
C SER A 303 18.61 6.59 -18.57
N ILE A 304 18.01 6.18 -17.45
CA ILE A 304 18.55 6.34 -16.09
C ILE A 304 19.18 5.03 -15.63
N GLU A 305 18.41 3.94 -15.64
CA GLU A 305 18.87 2.60 -15.25
C GLU A 305 19.30 1.81 -16.49
N GLN A 306 20.58 1.49 -16.55
CA GLN A 306 21.16 0.79 -17.71
C GLN A 306 21.15 -0.73 -17.56
N ASP A 307 20.82 -1.24 -16.40
CA ASP A 307 20.77 -2.68 -16.12
C ASP A 307 19.52 -3.32 -16.73
N THR A 308 19.55 -4.64 -16.89
CA THR A 308 18.40 -5.40 -17.38
C THR A 308 17.26 -5.42 -16.35
N GLY A 309 16.03 -5.19 -16.78
CA GLY A 309 14.84 -5.31 -15.94
C GLY A 309 14.30 -3.99 -15.40
N SER A 310 14.63 -2.86 -16.03
CA SER A 310 13.89 -1.59 -15.91
C SER A 310 12.55 -1.67 -16.64
N ASP A 311 11.71 -0.63 -16.48
CA ASP A 311 10.44 -0.47 -17.20
C ASP A 311 9.38 -1.56 -16.91
N ARG A 312 9.36 -2.09 -15.69
CA ARG A 312 8.44 -3.18 -15.33
C ARG A 312 6.97 -2.80 -15.36
N LEU A 313 6.65 -1.58 -14.97
CA LEU A 313 5.28 -1.06 -14.96
C LEU A 313 5.16 0.10 -15.95
N SER A 314 4.30 -0.05 -16.94
CA SER A 314 3.89 1.02 -17.84
C SER A 314 2.52 1.54 -17.42
N VAL A 315 2.40 2.84 -17.22
CA VAL A 315 1.13 3.48 -16.81
C VAL A 315 0.18 3.53 -17.98
N LEU A 316 -1.07 3.17 -17.77
CA LEU A 316 -2.11 3.19 -18.80
C LEU A 316 -2.64 4.61 -19.01
N LEU A 317 -3.05 4.91 -20.26
CA LEU A 317 -3.67 6.19 -20.62
C LEU A 317 -4.92 6.47 -19.77
N ASN A 318 -5.68 5.44 -19.43
CA ASN A 318 -6.86 5.55 -18.57
C ASN A 318 -6.53 6.27 -17.24
N LEU A 319 -5.41 5.91 -16.59
CA LEU A 319 -4.99 6.58 -15.36
C LEU A 319 -4.54 8.02 -15.63
N VAL A 320 -3.85 8.27 -16.74
CA VAL A 320 -3.38 9.62 -17.10
C VAL A 320 -4.58 10.55 -17.35
N GLU A 321 -5.60 10.08 -18.05
CA GLU A 321 -6.82 10.82 -18.35
C GLU A 321 -7.77 10.96 -17.16
N ALA A 322 -7.61 10.14 -16.11
CA ALA A 322 -8.38 10.27 -14.88
C ALA A 322 -7.96 11.49 -14.02
N PHE A 323 -6.80 12.09 -14.29
CA PHE A 323 -6.45 13.38 -13.68
C PHE A 323 -7.23 14.49 -14.38
N GLU A 324 -8.05 15.20 -13.61
CA GLU A 324 -8.97 16.21 -14.11
C GLU A 324 -8.24 17.38 -14.80
N PRO A 325 -8.80 17.94 -15.90
CA PRO A 325 -8.39 19.25 -16.40
C PRO A 325 -8.54 20.33 -15.33
N LEU A 326 -7.68 21.33 -15.31
CA LEU A 326 -7.75 22.45 -14.35
C LEU A 326 -9.03 23.29 -14.50
N ASP A 327 -9.58 23.33 -15.71
CA ASP A 327 -10.82 24.01 -16.08
C ASP A 327 -12.01 23.06 -16.22
N ALA A 328 -11.93 21.85 -15.64
CA ALA A 328 -12.98 20.83 -15.72
C ALA A 328 -14.35 21.39 -15.34
N THR A 329 -15.34 21.16 -16.20
CA THR A 329 -16.74 21.47 -15.88
C THR A 329 -17.29 20.57 -14.78
N GLU A 330 -18.39 20.95 -14.14
CA GLU A 330 -19.03 20.12 -13.09
C GLU A 330 -19.40 18.71 -13.61
N GLU A 331 -19.67 18.56 -14.92
CA GLU A 331 -20.00 17.27 -15.55
C GLU A 331 -18.74 16.42 -15.79
N GLN A 332 -17.57 17.04 -15.93
CA GLN A 332 -16.29 16.38 -16.15
C GLN A 332 -15.62 15.96 -14.84
N LYS A 333 -15.98 16.58 -13.72
CA LYS A 333 -15.40 16.23 -12.41
C LYS A 333 -15.70 14.78 -12.05
N GLY A 334 -14.66 14.06 -11.63
CA GLY A 334 -14.74 12.64 -11.29
C GLY A 334 -14.90 11.71 -12.47
N THR A 335 -14.72 12.21 -13.71
CA THR A 335 -14.73 11.39 -14.93
C THR A 335 -13.35 11.41 -15.60
N SER A 336 -13.08 10.41 -16.45
CA SER A 336 -11.91 10.43 -17.33
C SER A 336 -12.20 11.36 -18.49
N VAL A 337 -11.33 12.33 -18.73
CA VAL A 337 -11.44 13.31 -19.82
C VAL A 337 -10.29 13.07 -20.80
N PRO A 338 -10.57 12.64 -22.06
CA PRO A 338 -9.54 12.42 -23.06
C PRO A 338 -8.73 13.70 -23.35
N PHE A 339 -7.50 13.52 -23.81
CA PHE A 339 -6.69 14.63 -24.29
C PHE A 339 -7.15 15.10 -25.67
N GLU A 340 -7.14 16.41 -25.89
CA GLU A 340 -7.37 17.00 -27.20
C GLU A 340 -6.05 17.01 -27.97
N ILE A 341 -5.89 16.08 -28.89
CA ILE A 341 -4.70 15.90 -29.74
C ILE A 341 -4.97 16.08 -31.22
N GLY A 342 -6.15 16.58 -31.57
CA GLY A 342 -6.60 16.70 -32.95
C GLY A 342 -7.00 15.37 -33.58
N THR A 343 -6.96 15.32 -34.90
CA THR A 343 -7.24 14.10 -35.67
C THR A 343 -6.02 13.68 -36.52
N PRO A 344 -5.95 12.45 -37.00
CA PRO A 344 -4.85 12.02 -37.87
C PRO A 344 -4.66 12.91 -39.10
N GLU A 345 -5.74 13.51 -39.63
CA GLU A 345 -5.69 14.43 -40.77
C GLU A 345 -5.29 15.85 -40.37
N ASN A 346 -5.59 16.23 -39.14
CA ASN A 346 -5.27 17.54 -38.56
C ASN A 346 -4.83 17.39 -37.12
N PRO A 347 -3.61 16.88 -36.89
CA PRO A 347 -3.08 16.70 -35.54
C PRO A 347 -2.80 18.04 -34.85
N GLU A 348 -3.00 18.10 -33.56
CA GLU A 348 -2.57 19.22 -32.71
C GLU A 348 -1.06 19.14 -32.45
N PHE A 349 -0.39 20.29 -32.50
CA PHE A 349 1.06 20.38 -32.26
C PHE A 349 1.34 21.23 -31.04
N PHE A 350 2.27 20.76 -30.21
CA PHE A 350 2.74 21.42 -29.01
C PHE A 350 4.22 21.81 -29.18
N THR A 351 4.65 22.89 -28.52
CA THR A 351 6.04 23.35 -28.58
C THR A 351 6.94 22.44 -27.72
N GLU A 352 6.43 22.08 -26.53
CA GLU A 352 7.14 21.21 -25.59
C GLU A 352 6.30 19.96 -25.30
N PRO A 353 6.93 18.78 -25.15
CA PRO A 353 6.21 17.53 -24.89
C PRO A 353 5.34 17.54 -23.62
N THR A 354 5.69 18.38 -22.64
CA THR A 354 4.96 18.49 -21.37
C THR A 354 3.74 19.37 -21.41
N GLU A 355 3.57 20.23 -22.44
CA GLU A 355 2.45 21.19 -22.54
C GLU A 355 1.09 20.51 -22.46
N LEU A 356 0.93 19.37 -23.14
CA LEU A 356 -0.29 18.57 -23.12
C LEU A 356 -0.75 18.19 -21.70
N PHE A 357 0.16 18.09 -20.76
CA PHE A 357 -0.10 17.61 -19.38
C PHE A 357 -0.19 18.75 -18.35
N MET A 358 0.23 19.96 -18.72
CA MET A 358 0.28 21.11 -17.80
C MET A 358 -1.09 21.66 -17.43
N GLU A 359 -2.11 21.37 -18.25
CA GLU A 359 -3.50 21.81 -18.01
C GLU A 359 -4.31 20.80 -17.19
N ARG A 360 -3.64 19.81 -16.60
CA ARG A 360 -4.23 18.80 -15.72
C ARG A 360 -3.86 19.05 -14.27
N ASP A 361 -4.59 18.38 -13.36
CA ASP A 361 -4.23 18.35 -11.94
C ASP A 361 -2.73 18.05 -11.76
N PRO A 362 -1.97 18.89 -11.06
CA PRO A 362 -0.53 18.71 -10.89
C PRO A 362 -0.11 17.37 -10.27
N ARG A 363 -1.03 16.69 -9.56
CA ARG A 363 -0.78 15.34 -9.04
C ARG A 363 -0.48 14.34 -10.15
N LEU A 364 -0.91 14.58 -11.38
CA LEU A 364 -0.53 13.80 -12.55
C LEU A 364 0.99 13.73 -12.65
N MET A 365 1.65 14.88 -12.82
CA MET A 365 3.10 14.92 -12.97
C MET A 365 3.85 14.59 -11.66
N GLY A 366 3.18 14.66 -10.53
CA GLY A 366 3.68 14.16 -9.24
C GLY A 366 3.66 12.63 -9.13
N SER A 367 2.77 11.96 -9.88
CA SER A 367 2.57 10.51 -9.85
C SER A 367 3.19 9.78 -11.04
N ILE A 368 3.28 10.45 -12.19
CA ILE A 368 3.61 9.88 -13.49
C ILE A 368 4.73 10.70 -14.15
N ILE A 369 5.70 10.01 -14.73
CA ILE A 369 6.69 10.64 -15.62
C ILE A 369 6.06 10.62 -17.03
N VAL A 370 5.68 11.81 -17.49
CA VAL A 370 5.13 12.03 -18.83
C VAL A 370 6.26 12.33 -19.82
N PRO A 371 6.03 12.24 -21.14
CA PRO A 371 7.01 12.62 -22.15
C PRO A 371 7.59 14.02 -21.91
N GLY A 372 8.92 14.13 -21.94
CA GLY A 372 9.64 15.39 -21.71
C GLY A 372 9.78 15.81 -20.24
N ALA A 373 9.18 15.10 -19.29
CA ALA A 373 9.37 15.41 -17.87
C ALA A 373 10.79 15.14 -17.41
N THR A 374 11.24 15.89 -16.41
CA THR A 374 12.56 15.68 -15.80
C THR A 374 12.43 14.77 -14.58
N PHE A 375 13.25 13.72 -14.52
CA PHE A 375 13.43 12.89 -13.35
C PHE A 375 14.92 12.60 -13.14
N ASP A 376 15.40 12.65 -11.89
CA ASP A 376 16.82 12.53 -11.54
C ASP A 376 17.74 13.40 -12.42
N SER A 377 17.37 14.68 -12.58
CA SER A 377 18.09 15.68 -13.38
C SER A 377 18.21 15.35 -14.88
N LYS A 378 17.51 14.32 -15.39
CA LYS A 378 17.49 13.95 -16.81
C LYS A 378 16.10 14.19 -17.40
N VAL A 379 16.05 14.70 -18.61
CA VAL A 379 14.82 14.78 -19.40
C VAL A 379 14.52 13.36 -19.91
N ILE A 380 13.30 12.88 -19.68
CA ILE A 380 12.84 11.56 -20.11
C ILE A 380 12.19 11.72 -21.47
N GLU A 381 12.96 11.44 -22.50
CA GLU A 381 12.52 11.48 -23.89
C GLU A 381 11.83 10.16 -24.26
N LEU A 382 10.57 10.27 -24.68
CA LEU A 382 9.69 9.13 -24.97
C LEU A 382 9.16 9.13 -26.42
N GLN A 383 9.76 9.93 -27.28
CA GLN A 383 9.34 10.01 -28.69
C GLN A 383 9.30 8.62 -29.34
N ALA A 384 8.15 8.29 -29.91
CA ALA A 384 7.87 6.99 -30.51
C ALA A 384 8.06 6.96 -32.04
N GLY A 385 8.13 8.12 -32.68
CA GLY A 385 8.24 8.28 -34.13
C GLY A 385 8.18 9.74 -34.54
N GLN A 386 8.10 9.98 -35.83
CA GLN A 386 7.92 11.30 -36.46
C GLN A 386 6.63 11.30 -37.25
N LEU A 387 5.90 12.41 -37.26
CA LEU A 387 4.88 12.69 -38.28
C LEU A 387 5.51 13.44 -39.46
N ARG A 388 5.36 12.91 -40.66
CA ARG A 388 5.83 13.55 -41.90
C ARG A 388 4.65 13.85 -42.79
N LYS A 389 4.65 15.03 -43.39
CA LYS A 389 3.60 15.43 -44.33
C LYS A 389 4.08 15.21 -45.75
N GLU A 390 3.47 14.26 -46.45
CA GLU A 390 3.74 13.95 -47.86
C GLU A 390 2.46 14.07 -48.67
N ASN A 391 2.54 14.78 -49.79
CA ASN A 391 1.39 14.99 -50.69
C ASN A 391 0.10 15.51 -50.02
N GLY A 392 0.26 16.28 -48.92
CA GLY A 392 -0.86 16.86 -48.19
C GLY A 392 -1.41 15.97 -47.05
N SER A 393 -0.95 14.73 -46.94
CA SER A 393 -1.37 13.79 -45.90
C SER A 393 -0.23 13.55 -44.89
N TRP A 394 -0.58 13.37 -43.61
CA TRP A 394 0.37 12.97 -42.56
C TRP A 394 0.61 11.46 -42.59
N SER A 395 1.87 11.06 -42.43
CA SER A 395 2.28 9.66 -42.26
C SER A 395 3.21 9.53 -41.08
N GLU A 396 3.11 8.38 -40.38
CA GLU A 396 3.98 8.04 -39.26
C GLU A 396 5.26 7.36 -39.79
N VAL A 397 6.38 7.83 -39.30
CA VAL A 397 7.71 7.19 -39.50
C VAL A 397 8.22 6.71 -38.16
N THR A 398 8.37 5.40 -38.01
CA THR A 398 8.92 4.76 -36.83
C THR A 398 10.28 4.15 -37.14
N GLY A 399 11.09 3.95 -36.09
CA GLY A 399 12.42 3.37 -36.22
C GLY A 399 12.81 2.54 -35.00
N ALA A 400 13.98 1.91 -35.06
CA ALA A 400 14.55 1.26 -33.90
C ALA A 400 14.85 2.29 -32.80
N ARG A 401 14.95 1.85 -31.55
CA ARG A 401 15.35 2.69 -30.41
C ARG A 401 16.66 3.44 -30.71
N ASN A 402 16.73 4.72 -30.37
CA ASN A 402 17.85 5.61 -30.68
C ASN A 402 18.10 5.80 -32.19
N SER A 403 17.04 5.81 -33.02
CA SER A 403 17.17 6.05 -34.45
C SER A 403 16.99 7.52 -34.79
N TYR A 404 17.68 7.95 -35.83
CA TYR A 404 17.66 9.32 -36.37
C TYR A 404 17.43 9.27 -37.87
N ASP A 405 16.83 10.32 -38.41
CA ASP A 405 16.68 10.49 -39.84
C ASP A 405 17.97 10.98 -40.52
N GLU A 406 17.92 11.15 -41.84
CA GLU A 406 19.06 11.62 -42.64
C GLU A 406 19.50 13.05 -42.28
N GLU A 407 18.63 13.85 -41.67
CA GLU A 407 18.92 15.21 -41.19
C GLU A 407 19.44 15.19 -39.72
N GLY A 408 19.54 14.03 -39.10
CA GLY A 408 19.97 13.88 -37.71
C GLY A 408 18.89 14.18 -36.67
N LYS A 409 17.62 14.26 -37.08
CA LYS A 409 16.49 14.43 -36.16
C LYS A 409 16.07 13.10 -35.56
N LEU A 410 15.70 13.11 -34.31
CA LEU A 410 15.28 11.92 -33.57
C LEU A 410 14.00 11.32 -34.17
N ILE A 411 14.03 10.04 -34.54
CA ILE A 411 12.85 9.28 -34.93
C ILE A 411 12.27 8.61 -33.68
N THR A 412 13.07 7.76 -33.03
CA THR A 412 12.61 7.01 -31.85
C THR A 412 13.63 7.15 -30.72
N ALA A 413 13.16 7.56 -29.55
CA ALA A 413 13.98 7.81 -28.38
C ALA A 413 14.49 6.52 -27.72
N ASN A 414 15.45 6.67 -26.79
CA ASN A 414 16.00 5.56 -26.01
C ASN A 414 14.95 4.87 -25.13
N ASN A 415 13.98 5.64 -24.63
CA ASN A 415 12.86 5.12 -23.83
C ASN A 415 11.61 4.87 -24.68
N GLY A 416 11.73 4.97 -26.01
CA GLY A 416 10.61 4.74 -26.94
C GLY A 416 10.16 3.28 -26.97
N PRO A 417 8.92 3.04 -27.43
CA PRO A 417 8.28 1.73 -27.36
C PRO A 417 8.78 0.73 -28.38
N PHE A 418 9.66 1.14 -29.32
CA PHE A 418 10.11 0.31 -30.44
C PHE A 418 11.58 -0.10 -30.29
N GLY A 419 11.82 -1.38 -30.41
CA GLY A 419 13.17 -1.97 -30.44
C GLY A 419 13.77 -2.23 -29.07
N GLY A 420 14.45 -3.35 -28.94
CA GLY A 420 15.08 -3.82 -27.71
C GLY A 420 14.47 -5.08 -27.15
N ASN A 421 14.90 -5.45 -25.95
CA ASN A 421 14.31 -6.54 -25.20
C ASN A 421 12.95 -6.08 -24.62
N ASP A 422 11.92 -6.91 -24.65
CA ASP A 422 10.61 -6.61 -24.09
C ASP A 422 10.64 -6.11 -22.63
N ARG A 423 11.68 -6.48 -21.88
CA ARG A 423 11.92 -6.07 -20.49
C ARG A 423 12.45 -4.64 -20.32
N GLU A 424 12.70 -3.94 -21.40
CA GLU A 424 13.31 -2.61 -21.42
C GLU A 424 12.47 -1.59 -22.17
N ILE A 425 11.22 -1.96 -22.50
CA ILE A 425 10.34 -1.14 -23.32
C ILE A 425 9.17 -0.65 -22.48
N ASN A 426 9.01 0.66 -22.41
CA ASN A 426 7.77 1.25 -21.93
C ASN A 426 6.70 1.16 -23.01
N ARG A 427 5.62 0.43 -22.74
CA ARG A 427 4.58 0.13 -23.74
C ARG A 427 3.59 1.25 -23.97
N THR A 428 3.51 2.23 -23.09
CA THR A 428 2.46 3.25 -23.10
C THR A 428 2.98 4.67 -23.28
N GLY A 429 4.28 4.90 -23.11
CA GLY A 429 4.87 6.23 -23.11
C GLY A 429 4.78 6.94 -21.74
N PHE A 430 4.34 6.25 -20.69
CA PHE A 430 4.18 6.80 -19.35
C PHE A 430 4.86 5.91 -18.31
N TYR A 431 5.70 6.50 -17.45
CA TYR A 431 6.36 5.79 -16.36
C TYR A 431 5.72 6.13 -15.01
N VAL A 432 5.75 5.19 -14.09
CA VAL A 432 5.43 5.48 -12.69
C VAL A 432 6.48 6.46 -12.14
N ARG A 433 6.04 7.51 -11.44
CA ARG A 433 6.90 8.41 -10.65
C ARG A 433 6.72 8.20 -9.16
N LYS A 434 5.47 8.04 -8.75
CA LYS A 434 5.10 7.80 -7.35
C LYS A 434 5.82 6.56 -6.82
N TYR A 435 6.45 6.66 -5.65
CA TYR A 435 7.28 5.65 -5.00
C TYR A 435 8.65 5.38 -5.64
N LEU A 436 9.03 6.02 -6.74
CA LEU A 436 10.43 5.99 -7.18
C LEU A 436 11.28 6.83 -6.23
N ASP A 437 12.48 6.36 -5.93
CA ASP A 437 13.50 7.13 -5.24
C ASP A 437 14.38 7.83 -6.27
N ALA A 438 14.39 9.16 -6.25
CA ALA A 438 15.25 9.96 -7.15
C ALA A 438 16.72 9.93 -6.73
N THR A 439 17.01 9.47 -5.50
CA THR A 439 18.38 9.33 -4.98
C THR A 439 18.53 7.94 -4.35
N PRO A 440 18.54 6.87 -5.16
CA PRO A 440 18.70 5.52 -4.63
C PRO A 440 20.08 5.38 -3.97
N SER A 441 20.09 4.90 -2.74
CA SER A 441 21.31 4.64 -1.95
C SER A 441 21.94 3.31 -2.29
#